data_2f1c16410eb77d802f5bcf7162ac9bad
#
_entry.id   2f1c16410eb77d802f5bcf7162ac9bad
#
_cell.length_a   1.000
_cell.length_b   1.000
_cell.length_c   1.000
_cell.angle_alpha   90.00
_cell.angle_beta   90.00
_cell.angle_gamma   90.00
#
_symmetry.space_group_name_H-M   'P 1'
#
loop_
_entity.id
_entity.type
_entity.pdbx_description
1 polymer ?
#
loop_
_entity_poly.entity_id
_entity_poly.type
_entity_poly.pdbx_seq_one_letter_code
_entity_poly.pdbx_strand_id
1 'polypeptide(L)'
;MFKIIPILMGVVIAYAVAVVLNALGIKNPDGSVIINFVPVAQAGIVGLPPLQLCKFDLTSIMIMAPIAIATMMEHVGDMSAISATVGENFLSDPGLHRTLLGDGLATAMAGFIGGPANTTYGENTGVLELSRVHDPRVIRIAAVFAIIVSFIPKVSALISTMPSSIIGGVSFMLYGMISAIGVRNVVENKVDLTKSRNLIIAGVIFVCGLGFSNGLSFTIGGTTVTLTALAIAAIAGILLNMILPGNDYEFGVNESGDENRGIHA
;
A
#
# COMPACT_ATOMS: atom_id res chain seq x y z
N MET A 1 14.01 -11.15 -17.90
CA MET A 1 12.65 -11.39 -17.42
C MET A 1 12.61 -11.75 -15.93
N PHE A 2 13.32 -12.77 -15.44
CA PHE A 2 13.33 -13.17 -14.02
C PHE A 2 13.85 -12.09 -13.03
N LYS A 3 14.67 -11.15 -13.48
CA LYS A 3 15.17 -10.05 -12.66
C LYS A 3 14.15 -8.92 -12.44
N ILE A 4 13.09 -8.88 -13.25
CA ILE A 4 12.10 -7.79 -13.25
C ILE A 4 10.94 -8.08 -12.29
N ILE A 5 10.63 -9.36 -12.03
CA ILE A 5 9.48 -9.76 -11.21
C ILE A 5 9.91 -10.81 -10.16
N PRO A 6 10.87 -10.49 -9.28
CA PRO A 6 11.44 -11.49 -8.36
C PRO A 6 10.40 -12.02 -7.36
N ILE A 7 9.50 -11.17 -6.86
CA ILE A 7 8.46 -11.56 -5.90
C ILE A 7 7.46 -12.52 -6.54
N LEU A 8 6.95 -12.21 -7.72
CA LEU A 8 6.00 -13.08 -8.42
C LEU A 8 6.65 -14.45 -8.72
N MET A 9 7.91 -14.45 -9.13
CA MET A 9 8.64 -15.70 -9.34
C MET A 9 8.81 -16.50 -8.05
N GLY A 10 9.11 -15.83 -6.94
CA GLY A 10 9.16 -16.45 -5.61
C GLY A 10 7.82 -17.10 -5.22
N VAL A 11 6.72 -16.39 -5.43
CA VAL A 11 5.36 -16.91 -5.19
C VAL A 11 5.07 -18.12 -6.07
N VAL A 12 5.34 -18.05 -7.37
CA VAL A 12 5.09 -19.15 -8.32
C VAL A 12 5.91 -20.38 -7.95
N ILE A 13 7.20 -20.21 -7.64
CA ILE A 13 8.08 -21.32 -7.22
C ILE A 13 7.60 -21.91 -5.90
N ALA A 14 7.30 -21.09 -4.90
CA ALA A 14 6.82 -21.57 -3.61
C ALA A 14 5.48 -22.30 -3.74
N TYR A 15 4.58 -21.79 -4.59
CA TYR A 15 3.32 -22.47 -4.87
C TYR A 15 3.54 -23.81 -5.60
N ALA A 16 4.45 -23.86 -6.59
CA ALA A 16 4.81 -25.10 -7.27
C ALA A 16 5.40 -26.14 -6.30
N VAL A 17 6.27 -25.74 -5.39
CA VAL A 17 6.79 -26.61 -4.32
C VAL A 17 5.65 -27.12 -3.43
N ALA A 18 4.73 -26.26 -3.02
CA ALA A 18 3.58 -26.64 -2.21
C ALA A 18 2.67 -27.66 -2.94
N VAL A 19 2.48 -27.51 -4.26
CA VAL A 19 1.75 -28.48 -5.10
C VAL A 19 2.45 -29.84 -5.10
N VAL A 20 3.78 -29.86 -5.27
CA VAL A 20 4.57 -31.10 -5.25
C VAL A 20 4.48 -31.78 -3.88
N LEU A 21 4.64 -31.05 -2.79
CA LEU A 21 4.53 -31.58 -1.43
C LEU A 21 3.13 -32.14 -1.17
N ASN A 22 2.08 -31.46 -1.64
CA ASN A 22 0.71 -31.93 -1.55
C ASN A 22 0.48 -33.23 -2.34
N ALA A 23 1.08 -33.34 -3.55
CA ALA A 23 1.03 -34.56 -4.37
C ALA A 23 1.78 -35.75 -3.75
N LEU A 24 2.84 -35.48 -2.98
CA LEU A 24 3.58 -36.51 -2.20
C LEU A 24 2.84 -36.92 -0.92
N GLY A 25 1.65 -36.39 -0.65
CA GLY A 25 0.85 -36.69 0.51
C GLY A 25 1.33 -36.08 1.82
N ILE A 26 2.24 -35.11 1.75
CA ILE A 26 2.67 -34.37 2.92
C ILE A 26 1.53 -33.44 3.35
N LYS A 27 1.26 -33.42 4.65
CA LYS A 27 0.18 -32.64 5.26
C LYS A 27 0.73 -31.58 6.20
N ASN A 28 -0.09 -30.59 6.49
CA ASN A 28 0.19 -29.62 7.54
C ASN A 28 0.26 -30.31 8.92
N PRO A 29 0.86 -29.68 9.94
CA PRO A 29 0.92 -30.23 11.30
C PRO A 29 -0.44 -30.54 11.92
N ASP A 30 -1.50 -29.89 11.49
CA ASP A 30 -2.89 -30.12 11.88
C ASP A 30 -3.59 -31.27 11.13
N GLY A 31 -2.86 -31.95 10.23
CA GLY A 31 -3.38 -33.05 9.42
C GLY A 31 -4.14 -32.63 8.17
N SER A 32 -4.32 -31.31 7.94
CA SER A 32 -4.98 -30.78 6.74
C SER A 32 -4.08 -30.89 5.51
N VAL A 33 -4.68 -30.90 4.32
CA VAL A 33 -3.95 -30.83 3.05
C VAL A 33 -3.31 -29.45 2.88
N ILE A 34 -2.10 -29.42 2.29
CA ILE A 34 -1.38 -28.14 2.07
C ILE A 34 -2.16 -27.24 1.12
N ILE A 35 -2.72 -27.81 0.04
CA ILE A 35 -3.53 -27.09 -0.94
C ILE A 35 -4.83 -27.87 -1.16
N ASN A 36 -5.96 -27.20 -0.98
CA ASN A 36 -7.27 -27.75 -1.32
C ASN A 36 -7.71 -27.22 -2.69
N PHE A 37 -7.70 -28.07 -3.70
CA PHE A 37 -8.10 -27.71 -5.07
C PHE A 37 -9.62 -27.79 -5.32
N VAL A 38 -10.42 -28.24 -4.35
CA VAL A 38 -11.88 -28.35 -4.51
C VAL A 38 -12.52 -27.02 -4.96
N PRO A 39 -12.18 -25.85 -4.35
CA PRO A 39 -12.74 -24.57 -4.81
C PRO A 39 -12.40 -24.25 -6.28
N VAL A 40 -11.20 -24.64 -6.74
CA VAL A 40 -10.79 -24.41 -8.15
C VAL A 40 -11.57 -25.30 -9.10
N ALA A 41 -11.81 -26.55 -8.69
CA ALA A 41 -12.58 -27.50 -9.51
C ALA A 41 -14.05 -27.08 -9.64
N GLN A 42 -14.62 -26.52 -8.57
CA GLN A 42 -16.01 -26.06 -8.53
C GLN A 42 -16.22 -24.66 -9.16
N ALA A 43 -15.16 -23.87 -9.27
CA ALA A 43 -15.23 -22.52 -9.84
C ALA A 43 -15.55 -22.57 -11.34
N GLY A 44 -16.46 -21.70 -11.76
CA GLY A 44 -16.77 -21.49 -13.18
C GLY A 44 -15.60 -20.85 -13.93
N ILE A 45 -15.60 -21.00 -15.26
CA ILE A 45 -14.61 -20.32 -16.12
C ILE A 45 -14.96 -18.85 -16.26
N VAL A 46 -16.23 -18.50 -16.35
CA VAL A 46 -16.74 -17.13 -16.46
C VAL A 46 -17.79 -16.90 -15.36
N GLY A 47 -17.72 -15.76 -14.70
CA GLY A 47 -18.68 -15.38 -13.67
C GLY A 47 -18.60 -13.89 -13.38
N LEU A 48 -19.64 -13.35 -12.77
CA LEU A 48 -19.65 -11.98 -12.27
C LEU A 48 -18.93 -11.95 -10.92
N PRO A 49 -18.07 -10.94 -10.67
CA PRO A 49 -17.56 -10.70 -9.33
C PRO A 49 -18.72 -10.40 -8.37
N PRO A 50 -18.61 -10.72 -7.07
CA PRO A 50 -19.66 -10.47 -6.09
C PRO A 50 -19.78 -8.97 -5.80
N LEU A 51 -20.49 -8.26 -6.67
CA LEU A 51 -20.75 -6.83 -6.51
C LEU A 51 -21.83 -6.62 -5.43
N GLN A 52 -21.55 -5.72 -4.50
CA GLN A 52 -22.47 -5.30 -3.46
C GLN A 52 -22.50 -3.78 -3.40
N LEU A 53 -23.69 -3.20 -3.40
CA LEU A 53 -23.80 -1.76 -3.18
C LEU A 53 -23.44 -1.40 -1.74
N CYS A 54 -22.74 -0.29 -1.58
CA CYS A 54 -22.36 0.21 -0.27
C CYS A 54 -23.59 0.52 0.59
N LYS A 55 -23.44 0.33 1.89
CA LYS A 55 -24.40 0.80 2.90
C LYS A 55 -23.75 1.94 3.65
N PHE A 56 -24.43 3.08 3.71
CA PHE A 56 -23.95 4.22 4.47
C PHE A 56 -24.25 3.99 5.95
N ASP A 57 -23.19 3.97 6.75
CA ASP A 57 -23.25 3.88 8.20
C ASP A 57 -22.33 4.93 8.81
N LEU A 58 -22.91 5.81 9.62
CA LEU A 58 -22.17 6.92 10.25
C LEU A 58 -21.03 6.42 11.13
N THR A 59 -21.21 5.31 11.82
CA THR A 59 -20.20 4.71 12.67
C THR A 59 -18.99 4.27 11.86
N SER A 60 -19.22 3.56 10.75
CA SER A 60 -18.16 3.14 9.83
C SER A 60 -17.41 4.34 9.25
N ILE A 61 -18.12 5.42 8.89
CA ILE A 61 -17.51 6.66 8.40
C ILE A 61 -16.59 7.26 9.47
N MET A 62 -17.06 7.36 10.73
CA MET A 62 -16.26 7.92 11.82
C MET A 62 -15.01 7.09 12.15
N ILE A 63 -15.06 5.78 11.95
CA ILE A 63 -13.91 4.89 12.12
C ILE A 63 -12.90 5.06 10.98
N MET A 64 -13.37 5.16 9.74
CA MET A 64 -12.51 5.19 8.56
C MET A 64 -11.93 6.57 8.27
N ALA A 65 -12.62 7.66 8.63
CA ALA A 65 -12.16 9.02 8.32
C ALA A 65 -10.75 9.35 8.84
N PRO A 66 -10.34 8.98 10.08
CA PRO A 66 -8.96 9.20 10.54
C PRO A 66 -7.92 8.41 9.73
N ILE A 67 -8.28 7.23 9.23
CA ILE A 67 -7.40 6.38 8.43
C ILE A 67 -7.11 7.05 7.07
N ALA A 68 -8.09 7.76 6.51
CA ALA A 68 -7.91 8.50 5.26
C ALA A 68 -6.78 9.55 5.34
N ILE A 69 -6.56 10.17 6.51
CA ILE A 69 -5.45 11.11 6.71
C ILE A 69 -4.10 10.38 6.56
N ALA A 70 -3.99 9.16 7.10
CA ALA A 70 -2.78 8.36 6.98
C ALA A 70 -2.50 7.97 5.51
N THR A 71 -3.52 7.54 4.77
CA THR A 71 -3.36 7.20 3.34
C THR A 71 -3.03 8.41 2.48
N MET A 72 -3.53 9.61 2.82
CA MET A 72 -3.13 10.85 2.16
C MET A 72 -1.63 11.14 2.36
N MET A 73 -1.09 10.91 3.55
CA MET A 73 0.35 11.11 3.82
C MET A 73 1.20 10.07 3.08
N GLU A 74 0.75 8.83 3.05
CA GLU A 74 1.37 7.76 2.26
C GLU A 74 1.42 8.14 0.77
N HIS A 75 0.31 8.59 0.20
CA HIS A 75 0.23 9.05 -1.18
C HIS A 75 1.22 10.18 -1.51
N VAL A 76 1.41 11.14 -0.60
CA VAL A 76 2.42 12.21 -0.80
C VAL A 76 3.83 11.63 -0.88
N GLY A 77 4.15 10.66 -0.01
CA GLY A 77 5.43 9.95 -0.04
C GLY A 77 5.64 9.18 -1.34
N ASP A 78 4.62 8.45 -1.79
CA ASP A 78 4.68 7.67 -3.02
C ASP A 78 4.77 8.56 -4.27
N MET A 79 4.10 9.72 -4.28
CA MET A 79 4.23 10.69 -5.35
C MET A 79 5.64 11.27 -5.43
N SER A 80 6.30 11.48 -4.29
CA SER A 80 7.70 11.89 -4.25
C SER A 80 8.61 10.80 -4.81
N ALA A 81 8.41 9.54 -4.38
CA ALA A 81 9.21 8.42 -4.83
C ALA A 81 9.06 8.15 -6.33
N ILE A 82 7.82 8.18 -6.86
CA ILE A 82 7.58 7.97 -8.30
C ILE A 82 8.12 9.15 -9.13
N SER A 83 8.05 10.38 -8.62
CA SER A 83 8.64 11.55 -9.25
C SER A 83 10.14 11.39 -9.43
N ALA A 84 10.84 10.95 -8.39
CA ALA A 84 12.27 10.66 -8.44
C ALA A 84 12.60 9.52 -9.44
N THR A 85 11.79 8.46 -9.45
CA THR A 85 11.99 7.29 -10.33
C THR A 85 11.78 7.63 -11.81
N VAL A 86 10.77 8.44 -12.12
CA VAL A 86 10.42 8.80 -13.52
C VAL A 86 11.25 9.99 -14.01
N GLY A 87 11.73 10.85 -13.12
CA GLY A 87 12.45 12.09 -13.44
C GLY A 87 11.53 13.25 -13.77
N GLU A 88 10.27 13.21 -13.30
CA GLU A 88 9.26 14.27 -13.51
C GLU A 88 8.66 14.69 -12.16
N ASN A 89 8.34 15.95 -11.97
CA ASN A 89 7.77 16.46 -10.71
C ASN A 89 6.25 16.36 -10.69
N PHE A 90 5.71 15.21 -10.32
CA PHE A 90 4.27 14.97 -10.20
C PHE A 90 3.61 15.71 -9.02
N LEU A 91 4.40 16.24 -8.08
CA LEU A 91 3.87 17.05 -6.98
C LEU A 91 3.41 18.44 -7.47
N SER A 92 4.05 18.94 -8.54
CA SER A 92 3.70 20.23 -9.16
C SER A 92 2.80 20.06 -10.38
N ASP A 93 3.09 19.11 -11.28
CA ASP A 93 2.30 18.82 -12.47
C ASP A 93 2.11 17.29 -12.63
N PRO A 94 0.89 16.77 -12.56
CA PRO A 94 -0.44 17.42 -12.53
C PRO A 94 -0.81 18.05 -11.17
N GLY A 95 0.01 17.90 -10.14
CA GLY A 95 -0.18 18.43 -8.80
C GLY A 95 -0.89 17.47 -7.85
N LEU A 96 -0.51 17.51 -6.57
CA LEU A 96 -1.04 16.64 -5.51
C LEU A 96 -2.57 16.65 -5.41
N HIS A 97 -3.21 17.79 -5.66
CA HIS A 97 -4.67 17.91 -5.62
C HIS A 97 -5.37 17.00 -6.65
N ARG A 98 -4.75 16.79 -7.82
CA ARG A 98 -5.31 15.92 -8.87
C ARG A 98 -5.01 14.46 -8.60
N THR A 99 -3.80 14.15 -8.14
CA THR A 99 -3.42 12.77 -7.83
C THR A 99 -4.20 12.23 -6.64
N LEU A 100 -4.36 13.02 -5.56
CA LEU A 100 -5.21 12.68 -4.42
C LEU A 100 -6.68 12.55 -4.80
N LEU A 101 -7.18 13.43 -5.68
CA LEU A 101 -8.56 13.31 -6.16
C LEU A 101 -8.76 12.01 -6.95
N GLY A 102 -7.79 11.65 -7.79
CA GLY A 102 -7.83 10.40 -8.56
C GLY A 102 -7.85 9.17 -7.66
N ASP A 103 -6.99 9.11 -6.66
CA ASP A 103 -6.90 8.03 -5.68
C ASP A 103 -8.18 7.95 -4.83
N GLY A 104 -8.67 9.09 -4.33
CA GLY A 104 -9.92 9.16 -3.56
C GLY A 104 -11.14 8.75 -4.35
N LEU A 105 -11.27 9.16 -5.62
CA LEU A 105 -12.36 8.73 -6.49
C LEU A 105 -12.31 7.24 -6.79
N ALA A 106 -11.10 6.68 -7.03
CA ALA A 106 -10.92 5.25 -7.25
C ALA A 106 -11.35 4.44 -6.01
N THR A 107 -10.96 4.89 -4.82
CA THR A 107 -11.35 4.28 -3.53
C THR A 107 -12.86 4.39 -3.31
N ALA A 108 -13.45 5.55 -3.60
CA ALA A 108 -14.90 5.75 -3.48
C ALA A 108 -15.67 4.84 -4.44
N MET A 109 -15.23 4.70 -5.69
CA MET A 109 -15.83 3.79 -6.67
C MET A 109 -15.71 2.33 -6.22
N ALA A 110 -14.54 1.92 -5.73
CA ALA A 110 -14.35 0.58 -5.20
C ALA A 110 -15.31 0.30 -4.04
N GLY A 111 -15.39 1.20 -3.05
CA GLY A 111 -16.32 1.08 -1.93
C GLY A 111 -17.77 1.06 -2.36
N PHE A 112 -18.15 1.85 -3.37
CA PHE A 112 -19.52 1.90 -3.88
C PHE A 112 -19.99 0.56 -4.45
N ILE A 113 -19.12 -0.19 -5.11
CA ILE A 113 -19.41 -1.51 -5.68
C ILE A 113 -19.09 -2.67 -4.76
N GLY A 114 -18.71 -2.41 -3.49
CA GLY A 114 -18.42 -3.42 -2.49
C GLY A 114 -16.99 -3.97 -2.52
N GLY A 115 -16.08 -3.28 -3.22
CA GLY A 115 -14.63 -3.56 -3.17
C GLY A 115 -13.98 -3.00 -1.90
N PRO A 116 -12.77 -3.47 -1.56
CA PRO A 116 -11.98 -2.87 -0.49
C PRO A 116 -11.51 -1.47 -0.86
N ALA A 117 -11.21 -0.67 0.16
CA ALA A 117 -10.49 0.59 -0.05
C ALA A 117 -9.16 0.29 -0.76
N ASN A 118 -8.85 1.05 -1.79
CA ASN A 118 -7.56 0.99 -2.47
C ASN A 118 -6.72 2.22 -2.12
N THR A 119 -5.44 2.14 -2.34
CA THR A 119 -4.47 3.21 -2.15
C THR A 119 -3.34 3.06 -3.15
N THR A 120 -2.45 4.02 -3.19
CA THR A 120 -1.22 3.95 -3.97
C THR A 120 -0.31 2.85 -3.39
N TYR A 121 0.32 2.06 -4.26
CA TYR A 121 1.25 1.00 -3.87
C TYR A 121 2.69 1.40 -4.21
N GLY A 122 3.44 1.82 -3.21
CA GLY A 122 4.85 2.22 -3.35
C GLY A 122 5.75 1.10 -3.89
N GLU A 123 5.42 -0.17 -3.64
CA GLU A 123 6.15 -1.33 -4.16
C GLU A 123 6.17 -1.39 -5.70
N ASN A 124 5.12 -0.89 -6.34
CA ASN A 124 5.07 -0.83 -7.80
C ASN A 124 6.08 0.17 -8.38
N THR A 125 6.46 1.19 -7.63
CA THR A 125 7.54 2.13 -8.01
C THR A 125 8.85 1.38 -8.19
N GLY A 126 9.18 0.42 -7.33
CA GLY A 126 10.34 -0.46 -7.50
C GLY A 126 10.29 -1.29 -8.78
N VAL A 127 9.10 -1.73 -9.21
CA VAL A 127 8.93 -2.43 -10.49
C VAL A 127 9.14 -1.49 -11.67
N LEU A 128 8.67 -0.26 -11.60
CA LEU A 128 8.91 0.77 -12.62
C LEU A 128 10.41 1.07 -12.75
N GLU A 129 11.12 1.21 -11.65
CA GLU A 129 12.57 1.44 -11.62
C GLU A 129 13.34 0.29 -12.29
N LEU A 130 13.00 -0.96 -11.94
CA LEU A 130 13.64 -2.16 -12.51
C LEU A 130 13.31 -2.38 -13.99
N SER A 131 12.07 -2.13 -14.40
CA SER A 131 11.62 -2.32 -15.77
C SER A 131 11.98 -1.17 -16.68
N ARG A 132 12.20 0.03 -16.13
CA ARG A 132 12.37 1.30 -16.86
C ARG A 132 11.23 1.61 -17.82
N VAL A 133 10.03 1.13 -17.49
CA VAL A 133 8.81 1.38 -18.27
C VAL A 133 7.97 2.40 -17.54
N HIS A 134 8.07 3.67 -17.93
CA HIS A 134 7.43 4.80 -17.25
C HIS A 134 6.16 5.29 -17.97
N ASP A 135 5.75 4.65 -19.07
CA ASP A 135 4.56 5.07 -19.81
C ASP A 135 3.27 4.73 -19.04
N PRO A 136 2.45 5.72 -18.65
CA PRO A 136 1.18 5.51 -17.94
C PRO A 136 0.18 4.64 -18.70
N ARG A 137 0.34 4.48 -20.03
CA ARG A 137 -0.53 3.61 -20.83
C ARG A 137 -0.38 2.15 -20.43
N VAL A 138 0.82 1.72 -20.02
CA VAL A 138 1.06 0.35 -19.57
C VAL A 138 0.24 0.06 -18.30
N ILE A 139 0.22 1.00 -17.36
CA ILE A 139 -0.56 0.86 -16.12
C ILE A 139 -2.07 0.83 -16.42
N ARG A 140 -2.54 1.68 -17.35
CA ARG A 140 -3.95 1.65 -17.77
C ARG A 140 -4.34 0.32 -18.43
N ILE A 141 -3.48 -0.23 -19.28
CA ILE A 141 -3.71 -1.54 -19.90
C ILE A 141 -3.71 -2.64 -18.82
N ALA A 142 -2.80 -2.58 -17.85
CA ALA A 142 -2.77 -3.53 -16.73
C ALA A 142 -4.06 -3.47 -15.91
N ALA A 143 -4.60 -2.27 -15.65
CA ALA A 143 -5.88 -2.10 -14.95
C ALA A 143 -7.05 -2.73 -15.72
N VAL A 144 -7.13 -2.50 -17.05
CA VAL A 144 -8.14 -3.13 -17.90
C VAL A 144 -8.00 -4.65 -17.88
N PHE A 145 -6.76 -5.15 -17.96
CA PHE A 145 -6.50 -6.58 -17.88
C PHE A 145 -6.94 -7.18 -16.54
N ALA A 146 -6.68 -6.48 -15.42
CA ALA A 146 -7.13 -6.90 -14.10
C ALA A 146 -8.68 -6.98 -14.02
N ILE A 147 -9.38 -6.00 -14.61
CA ILE A 147 -10.84 -6.03 -14.71
C ILE A 147 -11.31 -7.26 -15.49
N ILE A 148 -10.71 -7.56 -16.64
CA ILE A 148 -11.06 -8.75 -17.43
C ILE A 148 -10.83 -10.04 -16.62
N VAL A 149 -9.70 -10.14 -15.93
CA VAL A 149 -9.36 -11.31 -15.11
C VAL A 149 -10.32 -11.49 -13.94
N SER A 150 -10.91 -10.41 -13.42
CA SER A 150 -11.90 -10.48 -12.33
C SER A 150 -13.18 -11.24 -12.71
N PHE A 151 -13.48 -11.37 -14.00
CA PHE A 151 -14.61 -12.17 -14.51
C PHE A 151 -14.28 -13.66 -14.67
N ILE A 152 -13.11 -14.11 -14.22
CA ILE A 152 -12.68 -15.50 -14.26
C ILE A 152 -12.60 -16.05 -12.83
N PRO A 153 -13.69 -16.62 -12.26
CA PRO A 153 -13.70 -17.11 -10.88
C PRO A 153 -12.63 -18.18 -10.60
N LYS A 154 -12.21 -18.94 -11.61
CA LYS A 154 -11.14 -19.92 -11.49
C LYS A 154 -9.81 -19.30 -11.08
N VAL A 155 -9.49 -18.09 -11.57
CA VAL A 155 -8.26 -17.37 -11.18
C VAL A 155 -8.36 -16.92 -9.72
N SER A 156 -9.50 -16.38 -9.31
CA SER A 156 -9.75 -16.01 -7.92
C SER A 156 -9.66 -17.23 -6.99
N ALA A 157 -10.29 -18.34 -7.37
CA ALA A 157 -10.23 -19.59 -6.62
C ALA A 157 -8.78 -20.11 -6.50
N LEU A 158 -7.99 -20.03 -7.57
CA LEU A 158 -6.58 -20.43 -7.55
C LEU A 158 -5.76 -19.59 -6.56
N ILE A 159 -5.95 -18.27 -6.58
CA ILE A 159 -5.29 -17.36 -5.62
C ILE A 159 -5.72 -17.68 -4.18
N SER A 160 -7.01 -17.96 -3.96
CA SER A 160 -7.55 -18.29 -2.64
C SER A 160 -7.06 -19.63 -2.09
N THR A 161 -6.53 -20.54 -2.93
CA THR A 161 -5.93 -21.81 -2.47
C THR A 161 -4.49 -21.66 -2.02
N MET A 162 -3.92 -20.46 -2.10
CA MET A 162 -2.53 -20.21 -1.69
C MET A 162 -2.36 -20.46 -0.18
N PRO A 163 -1.42 -21.31 0.23
CA PRO A 163 -1.15 -21.57 1.64
C PRO A 163 -0.78 -20.30 2.40
N SER A 164 -1.27 -20.16 3.63
CA SER A 164 -0.98 -19.02 4.50
C SER A 164 0.52 -18.83 4.77
N SER A 165 1.31 -19.90 4.75
CA SER A 165 2.76 -19.85 4.88
C SER A 165 3.43 -19.11 3.71
N ILE A 166 2.92 -19.26 2.48
CA ILE A 166 3.42 -18.54 1.31
C ILE A 166 3.03 -17.06 1.42
N ILE A 167 1.77 -16.79 1.77
CA ILE A 167 1.28 -15.42 1.98
C ILE A 167 2.09 -14.73 3.06
N GLY A 168 2.34 -15.39 4.20
CA GLY A 168 3.16 -14.86 5.29
C GLY A 168 4.60 -14.55 4.87
N GLY A 169 5.23 -15.44 4.11
CA GLY A 169 6.58 -15.23 3.58
C GLY A 169 6.66 -14.03 2.62
N VAL A 170 5.67 -13.88 1.74
CA VAL A 170 5.56 -12.73 0.83
C VAL A 170 5.31 -11.45 1.60
N SER A 171 4.39 -11.46 2.57
CA SER A 171 4.09 -10.30 3.41
C SER A 171 5.31 -9.84 4.18
N PHE A 172 6.11 -10.76 4.73
CA PHE A 172 7.36 -10.43 5.41
C PHE A 172 8.35 -9.70 4.49
N MET A 173 8.49 -10.18 3.26
CA MET A 173 9.32 -9.51 2.24
C MET A 173 8.79 -8.12 1.88
N LEU A 174 7.46 -8.00 1.67
CA LEU A 174 6.80 -6.73 1.33
C LEU A 174 6.99 -5.70 2.46
N TYR A 175 6.78 -6.09 3.71
CA TYR A 175 6.98 -5.19 4.85
C TYR A 175 8.44 -4.71 4.96
N GLY A 176 9.40 -5.58 4.65
CA GLY A 176 10.81 -5.17 4.56
C GLY A 176 11.06 -4.13 3.47
N MET A 177 10.45 -4.31 2.30
CA MET A 177 10.57 -3.35 1.19
C MET A 177 9.86 -2.02 1.50
N ILE A 178 8.65 -2.04 2.05
CA ILE A 178 7.93 -0.83 2.47
C ILE A 178 8.77 -0.03 3.47
N SER A 179 9.35 -0.72 4.45
CA SER A 179 10.24 -0.08 5.43
C SER A 179 11.47 0.55 4.78
N ALA A 180 12.08 -0.15 3.82
CA ALA A 180 13.23 0.36 3.06
C ALA A 180 12.87 1.59 2.22
N ILE A 181 11.69 1.60 1.58
CA ILE A 181 11.17 2.75 0.82
C ILE A 181 10.94 3.94 1.76
N GLY A 182 10.38 3.71 2.94
CA GLY A 182 10.20 4.77 3.95
C GLY A 182 11.53 5.40 4.37
N VAL A 183 12.55 4.59 4.63
CA VAL A 183 13.90 5.09 4.93
C VAL A 183 14.51 5.82 3.75
N ARG A 184 14.36 5.28 2.53
CA ARG A 184 14.82 5.91 1.30
C ARG A 184 14.23 7.30 1.13
N ASN A 185 12.92 7.48 1.34
CA ASN A 185 12.26 8.78 1.27
C ASN A 185 12.88 9.82 2.23
N VAL A 186 13.20 9.42 3.46
CA VAL A 186 13.86 10.30 4.43
C VAL A 186 15.25 10.71 3.95
N VAL A 187 16.02 9.78 3.37
CA VAL A 187 17.37 10.02 2.87
C VAL A 187 17.36 10.88 1.61
N GLU A 188 16.51 10.59 0.64
CA GLU A 188 16.44 11.31 -0.64
C GLU A 188 15.97 12.75 -0.44
N ASN A 189 15.02 12.97 0.47
CA ASN A 189 14.58 14.31 0.85
C ASN A 189 15.55 15.02 1.81
N LYS A 190 16.72 14.43 2.08
CA LYS A 190 17.79 15.00 2.91
C LYS A 190 17.27 15.54 4.25
N VAL A 191 16.34 14.79 4.87
CA VAL A 191 15.80 15.18 6.17
C VAL A 191 16.92 15.20 7.20
N ASP A 192 17.22 16.39 7.72
CA ASP A 192 18.26 16.59 8.74
C ASP A 192 17.78 16.13 10.12
N LEU A 193 18.11 14.90 10.48
CA LEU A 193 17.79 14.32 11.78
C LEU A 193 18.71 14.80 12.92
N THR A 194 19.71 15.65 12.65
CA THR A 194 20.49 16.31 13.70
C THR A 194 19.70 17.45 14.34
N LYS A 195 18.72 17.99 13.65
CA LYS A 195 17.77 18.96 14.21
C LYS A 195 16.83 18.27 15.18
N SER A 196 16.83 18.71 16.44
CA SER A 196 16.00 18.14 17.51
C SER A 196 14.52 18.04 17.15
N ARG A 197 14.00 19.02 16.40
CA ARG A 197 12.62 19.03 15.92
C ARG A 197 12.32 17.81 15.04
N ASN A 198 13.12 17.58 14.00
CA ASN A 198 12.93 16.49 13.05
C ASN A 198 13.12 15.13 13.75
N LEU A 199 14.12 15.05 14.65
CA LEU A 199 14.37 13.84 15.42
C LEU A 199 13.19 13.49 16.33
N ILE A 200 12.62 14.47 17.02
CA ILE A 200 11.44 14.25 17.91
C ILE A 200 10.24 13.80 17.08
N ILE A 201 9.95 14.46 15.96
CA ILE A 201 8.82 14.09 15.10
C ILE A 201 8.99 12.66 14.58
N ALA A 202 10.15 12.34 14.01
CA ALA A 202 10.43 11.00 13.50
C ALA A 202 10.36 9.94 14.63
N GLY A 203 10.95 10.23 15.78
CA GLY A 203 10.94 9.35 16.94
C GLY A 203 9.51 9.04 17.42
N VAL A 204 8.65 10.06 17.53
CA VAL A 204 7.25 9.86 17.95
C VAL A 204 6.47 9.08 16.90
N ILE A 205 6.66 9.36 15.60
CA ILE A 205 6.01 8.59 14.52
C ILE A 205 6.39 7.11 14.64
N PHE A 206 7.68 6.78 14.78
CA PHE A 206 8.13 5.39 14.92
C PHE A 206 7.62 4.73 16.20
N VAL A 207 7.66 5.42 17.34
CA VAL A 207 7.15 4.90 18.61
C VAL A 207 5.65 4.66 18.55
N CYS A 208 4.89 5.58 17.96
CA CYS A 208 3.45 5.39 17.77
C CYS A 208 3.15 4.23 16.81
N GLY A 209 3.86 4.14 15.70
CA GLY A 209 3.66 3.10 14.69
C GLY A 209 3.97 1.69 15.20
N LEU A 210 4.99 1.54 16.04
CA LEU A 210 5.40 0.24 16.59
C LEU A 210 4.75 -0.07 17.95
N GLY A 211 4.53 0.95 18.75
CA GLY A 211 4.04 0.79 20.14
C GLY A 211 2.55 0.50 20.23
N PHE A 212 1.75 1.04 19.34
CA PHE A 212 0.30 0.81 19.32
C PHE A 212 -0.10 -0.36 18.41
N SER A 213 0.60 -1.49 18.47
CA SER A 213 0.34 -2.65 17.59
C SER A 213 -1.11 -3.12 17.58
N ASN A 214 -1.83 -2.99 18.69
CA ASN A 214 -3.27 -3.30 18.83
C ASN A 214 -4.18 -2.09 18.53
N GLY A 215 -3.60 -0.94 18.13
CA GLY A 215 -4.34 0.31 18.02
C GLY A 215 -4.75 0.91 19.38
N LEU A 216 -5.46 2.02 19.31
CA LEU A 216 -6.09 2.68 20.48
C LEU A 216 -7.60 2.61 20.32
N SER A 217 -8.25 1.84 21.19
CA SER A 217 -9.70 1.66 21.17
C SER A 217 -10.37 2.55 22.20
N PHE A 218 -11.42 3.24 21.79
CA PHE A 218 -12.28 4.03 22.67
C PHE A 218 -13.74 3.87 22.25
N THR A 219 -14.65 3.99 23.20
CA THR A 219 -16.07 3.79 22.96
C THR A 219 -16.79 5.14 22.91
N ILE A 220 -17.45 5.42 21.79
CA ILE A 220 -18.27 6.60 21.58
C ILE A 220 -19.70 6.14 21.28
N GLY A 221 -20.68 6.58 22.07
CA GLY A 221 -22.09 6.29 21.81
C GLY A 221 -22.46 4.80 21.78
N GLY A 222 -21.71 3.95 22.51
CA GLY A 222 -21.92 2.50 22.54
C GLY A 222 -21.19 1.73 21.41
N THR A 223 -20.46 2.41 20.54
CA THR A 223 -19.66 1.80 19.49
C THR A 223 -18.17 1.94 19.80
N THR A 224 -17.42 0.84 19.68
CA THR A 224 -15.97 0.85 19.86
C THR A 224 -15.29 1.29 18.57
N VAL A 225 -14.60 2.41 18.62
CA VAL A 225 -13.75 2.95 17.55
C VAL A 225 -12.31 2.59 17.87
N THR A 226 -11.60 1.97 16.93
CA THR A 226 -10.18 1.63 17.08
C THR A 226 -9.36 2.41 16.07
N LEU A 227 -8.51 3.31 16.55
CA LEU A 227 -7.49 3.95 15.72
C LEU A 227 -6.32 2.98 15.54
N THR A 228 -5.95 2.74 14.28
CA THR A 228 -4.79 1.91 13.97
C THR A 228 -3.49 2.61 14.35
N ALA A 229 -2.41 1.86 14.56
CA ALA A 229 -1.07 2.41 14.83
C ALA A 229 -0.65 3.42 13.76
N LEU A 230 -0.95 3.13 12.48
CA LEU A 230 -0.66 4.03 11.35
C LEU A 230 -1.39 5.37 11.48
N ALA A 231 -2.69 5.34 11.79
CA ALA A 231 -3.47 6.57 11.98
C ALA A 231 -2.95 7.39 13.16
N ILE A 232 -2.61 6.74 14.28
CA ILE A 232 -2.04 7.41 15.45
C ILE A 232 -0.70 8.05 15.11
N ALA A 233 0.19 7.34 14.44
CA ALA A 233 1.50 7.83 14.04
C ALA A 233 1.38 9.04 13.08
N ALA A 234 0.51 8.97 12.08
CA ALA A 234 0.27 10.06 11.14
C ALA A 234 -0.29 11.31 11.84
N ILE A 235 -1.31 11.16 12.66
CA ILE A 235 -1.92 12.27 13.43
C ILE A 235 -0.88 12.89 14.37
N ALA A 236 -0.14 12.07 15.13
CA ALA A 236 0.89 12.55 16.05
C ALA A 236 2.00 13.31 15.30
N GLY A 237 2.46 12.79 14.16
CA GLY A 237 3.46 13.44 13.32
C GLY A 237 3.00 14.80 12.79
N ILE A 238 1.78 14.88 12.28
CA ILE A 238 1.18 16.13 11.78
C ILE A 238 1.05 17.15 12.92
N LEU A 239 0.48 16.74 14.05
CA LEU A 239 0.30 17.63 15.19
C LEU A 239 1.64 18.16 15.74
N LEU A 240 2.64 17.31 15.88
CA LEU A 240 3.97 17.73 16.31
C LEU A 240 4.61 18.68 15.29
N ASN A 241 4.45 18.40 14.00
CA ASN A 241 4.96 19.27 12.95
C ASN A 241 4.30 20.66 12.97
N MET A 242 3.05 20.76 13.39
CA MET A 242 2.33 22.03 13.54
C MET A 242 2.73 22.80 14.82
N ILE A 243 2.99 22.08 15.92
CA ILE A 243 3.19 22.68 17.26
C ILE A 243 4.66 23.04 17.49
N LEU A 244 5.60 22.21 17.03
CA LEU A 244 7.02 22.43 17.28
C LEU A 244 7.57 23.59 16.47
N PRO A 245 8.31 24.52 17.09
CA PRO A 245 8.96 25.65 16.41
C PRO A 245 10.11 25.16 15.52
N GLY A 246 10.58 26.04 14.62
CA GLY A 246 11.74 25.76 13.76
C GLY A 246 11.36 25.03 12.45
N ASN A 247 10.22 25.37 11.88
CA ASN A 247 9.85 24.94 10.54
C ASN A 247 10.60 25.80 9.53
N ASP A 248 11.66 25.27 8.96
CA ASP A 248 12.50 25.97 7.97
C ASP A 248 12.02 25.75 6.53
N TYR A 249 10.93 24.98 6.34
CA TYR A 249 10.40 24.69 5.02
C TYR A 249 9.38 25.75 4.60
N GLU A 250 9.67 26.48 3.53
CA GLU A 250 8.75 27.43 2.91
C GLU A 250 8.17 26.85 1.62
N PHE A 251 6.86 26.68 1.57
CA PHE A 251 6.17 26.18 0.39
C PHE A 251 6.30 27.18 -0.78
N GLY A 252 6.73 26.69 -1.93
CA GLY A 252 6.80 27.47 -3.16
C GLY A 252 8.06 28.33 -3.31
N VAL A 253 8.97 28.32 -2.35
CA VAL A 253 10.30 28.93 -2.47
C VAL A 253 11.27 27.83 -2.88
N ASN A 254 11.47 27.67 -4.18
CA ASN A 254 12.56 26.86 -4.68
C ASN A 254 13.84 27.73 -4.68
N GLU A 255 14.90 27.27 -4.04
CA GLU A 255 16.20 27.90 -4.23
C GLU A 255 16.59 27.81 -5.72
N SER A 256 17.21 28.86 -6.24
CA SER A 256 17.64 28.92 -7.63
C SER A 256 18.55 27.74 -7.98
N GLY A 257 18.14 26.92 -8.93
CA GLY A 257 18.81 25.68 -9.33
C GLY A 257 18.14 24.41 -8.81
N ASP A 258 17.02 24.54 -8.10
CA ASP A 258 16.35 23.46 -7.40
C ASP A 258 14.97 23.13 -7.96
N GLU A 259 14.77 23.44 -9.22
CA GLU A 259 13.51 23.12 -9.92
C GLU A 259 13.14 21.64 -9.80
N ASN A 260 14.07 20.80 -9.30
CA ASN A 260 13.93 19.35 -9.21
C ASN A 260 14.47 18.73 -7.92
N ARG A 261 14.43 19.38 -6.77
CA ARG A 261 14.97 18.81 -5.51
C ARG A 261 14.31 17.53 -5.00
N GLY A 262 13.23 17.06 -5.59
CA GLY A 262 12.72 15.72 -5.38
C GLY A 262 13.14 14.70 -6.45
N ILE A 263 13.92 15.12 -7.45
CA ILE A 263 14.14 14.34 -8.67
C ILE A 263 15.61 13.96 -8.87
N HIS A 264 16.53 14.59 -8.13
CA HIS A 264 17.96 14.25 -8.21
C HIS A 264 18.36 13.33 -7.06
N ALA A 265 18.38 12.04 -7.34
CA ALA A 265 19.21 11.05 -6.68
C ALA A 265 20.09 10.38 -7.70
#